data_3b23e3185eb09c3e87bfe6ff5e84cc38
#
_entry.id   3b23e3185eb09c3e87bfe6ff5e84cc38
#
_cell.length_a   1.000
_cell.length_b   1.000
_cell.length_c   1.000
_cell.angle_alpha   90.00
_cell.angle_beta   90.00
_cell.angle_gamma   90.00
#
_symmetry.space_group_name_H-M   'P 1'
#
loop_
_entity.id
_entity.type
_entity.pdbx_description
1 polymer ?
#
loop_
_entity_poly.entity_id
_entity_poly.type
_entity_poly.pdbx_seq_one_letter_code
_entity_poly.pdbx_strand_id
1 'polypeptide(L)'
;MAKRVGLFLGVTTSHGWLAPQTLRRIAHAGPERRRGCRALMTDAAYGMGMTQEDMMNKDLLILVDGDDRVTGAMSKREAHVFSAETPRGLLHRAFSVFLFDRSGRMLLTRRAESKITFPGVWTNACCSHPLHGRVPDEVDREDQGGMPGAKHAARRKLLHELGIPPEQVPHADFRYLKRFRYWAADTLTYGPQTPWGEHEMDYALLVQADVDLALNPDEVDEVRYVTSDELRAMLREDGRRWSPWFLGIMERGGWEWWANLDEALRPNGRFVQREIASFEPPDEHVAAYNLPSHNLDTGVKQLAVAHSTEVC
;
A
#
# COMPACT_ATOMS: atom_id res chain seq x y z
N MET A 1 -48.31 50.17 -39.73
CA MET A 1 -48.47 49.94 -41.18
C MET A 1 -48.33 48.45 -41.41
N ALA A 2 -49.45 47.81 -41.51
CA ALA A 2 -50.12 47.28 -42.69
C ALA A 2 -49.52 45.92 -43.09
N LYS A 3 -50.22 44.79 -42.73
CA LYS A 3 -51.23 44.04 -43.56
C LYS A 3 -50.56 43.19 -44.64
N ARG A 4 -50.79 41.88 -44.86
CA ARG A 4 -52.02 41.07 -45.10
C ARG A 4 -51.55 39.58 -45.13
N VAL A 5 -52.19 38.57 -44.50
CA VAL A 5 -53.44 37.85 -44.84
C VAL A 5 -53.45 37.18 -46.22
N GLY A 6 -53.71 35.89 -46.23
CA GLY A 6 -54.08 35.06 -47.36
C GLY A 6 -54.00 33.57 -47.01
N LEU A 7 -54.90 32.97 -46.62
CA LEU A 7 -56.08 32.12 -46.69
C LEU A 7 -56.29 31.46 -48.05
N PHE A 8 -56.43 30.12 -48.14
CA PHE A 8 -57.51 29.35 -48.75
C PHE A 8 -57.12 27.88 -49.00
N LEU A 9 -57.86 27.01 -48.32
CA LEU A 9 -58.70 25.88 -48.80
C LEU A 9 -57.95 24.80 -49.63
N GLY A 10 -57.94 23.54 -49.29
CA GLY A 10 -58.99 22.63 -48.86
C GLY A 10 -59.40 21.71 -49.97
N VAL A 11 -59.20 20.41 -49.91
CA VAL A 11 -60.11 19.39 -50.46
C VAL A 11 -59.78 18.01 -49.88
N THR A 12 -60.81 17.36 -49.39
CA THR A 12 -60.96 15.99 -48.88
C THR A 12 -61.00 14.96 -50.00
N THR A 13 -60.48 13.71 -49.75
CA THR A 13 -61.18 12.44 -50.08
C THR A 13 -60.38 11.29 -49.48
N SER A 14 -60.89 10.60 -48.56
CA SER A 14 -61.58 9.33 -48.46
C SER A 14 -60.76 8.04 -48.74
N HIS A 15 -60.72 7.21 -47.70
CA HIS A 15 -60.80 5.75 -47.64
C HIS A 15 -59.67 4.83 -48.09
N GLY A 16 -59.21 4.04 -47.14
CA GLY A 16 -58.44 2.83 -47.39
C GLY A 16 -57.84 2.22 -46.12
N TRP A 17 -58.67 1.48 -45.38
CA TRP A 17 -58.21 0.63 -44.28
C TRP A 17 -57.36 -0.52 -44.84
N LEU A 18 -56.07 -0.64 -44.44
CA LEU A 18 -55.32 -1.89 -44.46
C LEU A 18 -54.58 -2.06 -43.14
N ALA A 19 -54.81 -3.21 -42.55
CA ALA A 19 -54.31 -3.65 -41.24
C ALA A 19 -52.77 -3.68 -41.18
N PRO A 20 -52.17 -3.45 -40.04
CA PRO A 20 -50.72 -3.51 -39.89
C PRO A 20 -50.22 -4.94 -39.85
N GLN A 21 -49.33 -5.32 -40.78
CA GLN A 21 -48.53 -6.52 -40.72
C GLN A 21 -47.53 -6.43 -39.56
N THR A 22 -47.64 -7.33 -38.62
CA THR A 22 -46.71 -7.59 -37.54
C THR A 22 -45.33 -7.95 -38.10
N LEU A 23 -44.41 -7.00 -38.14
CA LEU A 23 -42.97 -7.23 -38.33
C LEU A 23 -42.43 -7.90 -37.06
N ARG A 24 -42.21 -9.24 -37.13
CA ARG A 24 -41.41 -9.95 -36.16
C ARG A 24 -40.01 -9.37 -36.21
N ARG A 25 -39.56 -8.69 -35.13
CA ARG A 25 -38.19 -8.38 -34.86
C ARG A 25 -37.45 -9.68 -34.62
N ILE A 26 -36.60 -10.09 -35.54
CA ILE A 26 -35.56 -11.08 -35.30
C ILE A 26 -34.54 -10.40 -34.40
N ALA A 27 -34.53 -10.78 -33.11
CA ALA A 27 -33.48 -10.42 -32.17
C ALA A 27 -32.23 -11.17 -32.59
N HIS A 28 -31.28 -10.50 -33.21
CA HIS A 28 -29.92 -10.97 -33.28
C HIS A 28 -29.37 -10.98 -31.84
N ALA A 29 -29.30 -12.16 -31.23
CA ALA A 29 -28.49 -12.42 -30.04
C ALA A 29 -27.02 -12.19 -30.44
N GLY A 30 -26.48 -11.03 -30.08
CA GLY A 30 -25.05 -10.79 -30.12
C GLY A 30 -24.36 -11.78 -29.16
N PRO A 31 -23.09 -12.13 -29.39
CA PRO A 31 -22.39 -13.08 -28.52
C PRO A 31 -22.36 -12.49 -27.12
N GLU A 32 -23.04 -13.15 -26.17
CA GLU A 32 -22.82 -12.95 -24.75
C GLU A 32 -21.33 -13.07 -24.47
N ARG A 33 -20.71 -11.92 -24.20
CA ARG A 33 -19.38 -11.91 -23.56
C ARG A 33 -19.56 -12.64 -22.24
N ARG A 34 -19.18 -13.90 -22.18
CA ARG A 34 -18.95 -14.61 -20.93
C ARG A 34 -17.98 -13.73 -20.14
N ARG A 35 -18.49 -12.95 -19.19
CA ARG A 35 -17.67 -12.39 -18.12
C ARG A 35 -17.13 -13.62 -17.41
N GLY A 36 -15.87 -13.95 -17.70
CA GLY A 36 -15.15 -14.96 -16.95
C GLY A 36 -15.32 -14.63 -15.48
N CYS A 37 -15.92 -15.53 -14.73
CA CYS A 37 -15.87 -15.50 -13.28
C CYS A 37 -14.39 -15.53 -12.91
N ARG A 38 -13.80 -14.36 -12.64
CA ARG A 38 -12.48 -14.29 -12.03
C ARG A 38 -12.70 -14.89 -10.66
N ALA A 39 -12.18 -16.11 -10.44
CA ALA A 39 -12.28 -16.77 -9.14
C ALA A 39 -11.75 -15.78 -8.10
N LEU A 40 -12.63 -15.40 -7.17
CA LEU A 40 -12.27 -14.53 -6.06
C LEU A 40 -11.29 -15.34 -5.19
N MET A 41 -10.01 -14.99 -5.24
CA MET A 41 -9.02 -15.61 -4.37
C MET A 41 -9.35 -15.23 -2.92
N THR A 42 -9.57 -16.21 -2.07
CA THR A 42 -9.66 -16.00 -0.63
C THR A 42 -8.30 -15.59 -0.08
N ASP A 43 -8.25 -14.94 1.08
CA ASP A 43 -6.98 -14.54 1.72
C ASP A 43 -6.07 -15.76 1.95
N ALA A 44 -6.63 -16.91 2.30
CA ALA A 44 -5.91 -18.17 2.48
C ALA A 44 -5.27 -18.72 1.17
N ALA A 45 -5.77 -18.32 0.01
CA ALA A 45 -5.24 -18.75 -1.30
C ALA A 45 -4.29 -17.71 -1.92
N TYR A 46 -4.14 -16.52 -1.31
CA TYR A 46 -3.24 -15.50 -1.81
C TYR A 46 -1.79 -15.97 -1.76
N GLY A 47 -1.07 -15.81 -2.84
CA GLY A 47 0.35 -16.18 -2.96
C GLY A 47 0.64 -17.68 -3.11
N MET A 48 -0.35 -18.57 -2.92
CA MET A 48 -0.15 -20.01 -3.08
C MET A 48 0.32 -20.35 -4.51
N GLY A 49 1.51 -20.95 -4.61
CA GLY A 49 2.10 -21.32 -5.89
C GLY A 49 2.52 -20.13 -6.77
N MET A 50 2.57 -18.91 -6.23
CA MET A 50 3.06 -17.72 -6.92
C MET A 50 4.51 -17.45 -6.53
N THR A 51 5.34 -17.17 -7.53
CA THR A 51 6.69 -16.65 -7.30
C THR A 51 6.66 -15.15 -6.98
N GLN A 52 7.79 -14.60 -6.50
CA GLN A 52 7.95 -13.13 -6.35
C GLN A 52 7.67 -12.40 -7.69
N GLU A 53 8.14 -12.98 -8.80
CA GLU A 53 7.91 -12.45 -10.15
C GLU A 53 6.43 -12.46 -10.54
N ASP A 54 5.69 -13.53 -10.20
CA ASP A 54 4.24 -13.60 -10.41
C ASP A 54 3.50 -12.50 -9.65
N MET A 55 3.85 -12.26 -8.38
CA MET A 55 3.25 -11.23 -7.57
C MET A 55 3.59 -9.83 -8.11
N MET A 56 4.83 -9.60 -8.57
CA MET A 56 5.20 -8.33 -9.20
C MET A 56 4.35 -8.00 -10.42
N ASN A 57 3.97 -9.00 -11.21
CA ASN A 57 3.23 -8.80 -12.46
C ASN A 57 1.70 -8.83 -12.28
N LYS A 58 1.18 -9.55 -11.27
CA LYS A 58 -0.27 -9.80 -11.09
C LYS A 58 -0.93 -8.88 -10.07
N ASP A 59 -0.20 -8.47 -9.03
CA ASP A 59 -0.72 -7.58 -8.01
C ASP A 59 -0.89 -6.17 -8.59
N LEU A 60 -2.08 -5.60 -8.42
CA LEU A 60 -2.40 -4.24 -8.83
C LEU A 60 -2.39 -3.34 -7.60
N LEU A 61 -1.40 -2.44 -7.52
CA LEU A 61 -1.28 -1.45 -6.45
C LEU A 61 -2.22 -0.28 -6.70
N ILE A 62 -2.66 0.35 -5.63
CA ILE A 62 -3.54 1.52 -5.66
C ILE A 62 -2.67 2.76 -5.78
N LEU A 63 -2.69 3.42 -6.94
CA LEU A 63 -2.00 4.70 -7.15
C LEU A 63 -2.77 5.84 -6.50
N VAL A 64 -2.03 6.77 -5.90
CA VAL A 64 -2.59 7.95 -5.23
C VAL A 64 -1.83 9.22 -5.58
N ASP A 65 -2.46 10.37 -5.31
CA ASP A 65 -1.79 11.68 -5.30
C ASP A 65 -1.17 12.01 -3.93
N GLY A 66 -0.57 13.21 -3.82
CA GLY A 66 0.05 13.67 -2.58
C GLY A 66 -0.89 13.84 -1.39
N ASP A 67 -2.19 13.93 -1.65
CA ASP A 67 -3.27 14.02 -0.64
C ASP A 67 -3.93 12.67 -0.36
N ASP A 68 -3.36 11.56 -0.89
CA ASP A 68 -3.86 10.19 -0.75
C ASP A 68 -5.20 9.92 -1.48
N ARG A 69 -5.53 10.69 -2.53
CA ARG A 69 -6.67 10.42 -3.39
C ARG A 69 -6.31 9.40 -4.44
N VAL A 70 -7.17 8.40 -4.64
CA VAL A 70 -6.94 7.35 -5.64
C VAL A 70 -6.93 7.95 -7.04
N THR A 71 -5.83 7.73 -7.78
CA THR A 71 -5.64 8.18 -9.17
C THR A 71 -5.69 7.05 -10.18
N GLY A 72 -5.54 5.80 -9.74
CA GLY A 72 -5.58 4.62 -10.61
C GLY A 72 -5.06 3.37 -9.95
N ALA A 73 -4.63 2.43 -10.76
CA ALA A 73 -3.97 1.21 -10.33
C ALA A 73 -2.88 0.82 -11.35
N MET A 74 -1.80 0.21 -10.87
CA MET A 74 -0.68 -0.24 -11.69
C MET A 74 -0.14 -1.58 -11.17
N SER A 75 0.52 -2.37 -12.03
CA SER A 75 1.20 -3.57 -11.55
C SER A 75 2.25 -3.21 -10.50
N LYS A 76 2.45 -4.12 -9.54
CA LYS A 76 3.47 -3.92 -8.51
C LYS A 76 4.84 -3.64 -9.13
N ARG A 77 5.19 -4.34 -10.22
CA ARG A 77 6.44 -4.12 -10.96
C ARG A 77 6.59 -2.68 -11.42
N GLU A 78 5.62 -2.18 -12.16
CA GLU A 78 5.69 -0.83 -12.75
C GLU A 78 5.69 0.27 -11.68
N ALA A 79 4.99 0.05 -10.57
CA ALA A 79 4.96 1.02 -9.47
C ALA A 79 6.32 1.14 -8.74
N HIS A 80 7.13 0.07 -8.71
CA HIS A 80 8.42 0.03 -8.03
C HIS A 80 9.62 0.32 -8.93
N VAL A 81 9.41 0.48 -10.25
CA VAL A 81 10.51 0.82 -11.17
C VAL A 81 10.88 2.29 -11.01
N PHE A 82 12.18 2.50 -10.78
CA PHE A 82 12.81 3.83 -10.80
C PHE A 82 13.56 3.97 -12.13
N SER A 83 13.26 5.03 -12.86
CA SER A 83 13.87 5.32 -14.16
C SER A 83 14.16 6.82 -14.31
N ALA A 84 14.79 7.21 -15.41
CA ALA A 84 15.03 8.63 -15.69
C ALA A 84 13.71 9.43 -15.82
N GLU A 85 12.64 8.79 -16.31
CA GLU A 85 11.31 9.39 -16.46
C GLU A 85 10.52 9.39 -15.14
N THR A 86 10.73 8.38 -14.31
CA THR A 86 10.10 8.24 -12.99
C THR A 86 11.14 7.95 -11.91
N PRO A 87 11.99 8.94 -11.56
CA PRO A 87 13.17 8.71 -10.71
C PRO A 87 12.83 8.40 -9.25
N ARG A 88 11.57 8.52 -8.86
CA ARG A 88 11.03 8.11 -7.55
C ARG A 88 10.02 6.98 -7.65
N GLY A 89 9.79 6.40 -8.83
CA GLY A 89 8.68 5.47 -9.05
C GLY A 89 7.31 6.13 -8.94
N LEU A 90 6.24 5.34 -8.91
CA LEU A 90 4.87 5.83 -8.80
C LEU A 90 4.41 5.82 -7.34
N LEU A 91 3.79 6.92 -6.89
CA LEU A 91 3.23 7.01 -5.54
C LEU A 91 2.02 6.06 -5.43
N HIS A 92 2.11 5.12 -4.50
CA HIS A 92 1.09 4.11 -4.27
C HIS A 92 0.86 3.85 -2.79
N ARG A 93 -0.31 3.27 -2.46
CA ARG A 93 -0.64 2.94 -1.07
C ARG A 93 0.13 1.75 -0.56
N ALA A 94 0.57 1.85 0.70
CA ALA A 94 1.20 0.81 1.47
C ALA A 94 0.69 0.79 2.91
N PHE A 95 1.11 -0.21 3.67
CA PHE A 95 0.91 -0.25 5.12
C PHE A 95 2.14 -0.87 5.80
N SER A 96 2.40 -0.38 7.00
CA SER A 96 3.40 -0.92 7.92
C SER A 96 2.71 -1.40 9.19
N VAL A 97 2.80 -2.72 9.50
CA VAL A 97 2.26 -3.31 10.73
C VAL A 97 3.33 -3.33 11.81
N PHE A 98 3.05 -2.67 12.93
CA PHE A 98 3.80 -2.74 14.17
C PHE A 98 3.05 -3.70 15.11
N LEU A 99 3.52 -4.95 15.20
CA LEU A 99 2.94 -5.97 16.04
C LEU A 99 3.74 -6.09 17.34
N PHE A 100 3.02 -6.04 18.46
CA PHE A 100 3.56 -6.23 19.79
C PHE A 100 2.96 -7.47 20.44
N ASP A 101 3.75 -8.23 21.17
CA ASP A 101 3.21 -9.26 22.05
C ASP A 101 2.59 -8.63 23.32
N ARG A 102 1.93 -9.43 24.13
CA ARG A 102 1.30 -8.94 25.36
C ARG A 102 2.30 -8.46 26.42
N SER A 103 3.58 -8.79 26.28
CA SER A 103 4.65 -8.25 27.14
C SER A 103 5.20 -6.91 26.62
N GLY A 104 4.71 -6.39 25.50
CA GLY A 104 5.12 -5.12 24.89
C GLY A 104 6.40 -5.22 24.06
N ARG A 105 6.85 -6.42 23.67
CA ARG A 105 7.96 -6.62 22.76
C ARG A 105 7.48 -6.50 21.31
N MET A 106 8.22 -5.77 20.47
CA MET A 106 7.92 -5.61 19.04
C MET A 106 8.41 -6.82 18.27
N LEU A 107 7.57 -7.34 17.37
CA LEU A 107 7.97 -8.32 16.37
C LEU A 107 8.69 -7.62 15.23
N LEU A 108 9.94 -8.01 14.99
CA LEU A 108 10.73 -7.62 13.83
C LEU A 108 10.84 -8.81 12.87
N THR A 109 10.94 -8.51 11.58
CA THR A 109 11.21 -9.48 10.52
C THR A 109 12.47 -9.12 9.75
N ARG A 110 13.19 -10.12 9.25
CA ARG A 110 14.22 -9.94 8.22
C ARG A 110 13.64 -10.44 6.90
N ARG A 111 13.59 -9.55 5.92
CA ARG A 111 13.07 -9.87 4.58
C ARG A 111 13.93 -10.95 3.94
N ALA A 112 13.28 -11.88 3.23
CA ALA A 112 13.99 -12.95 2.53
C ALA A 112 14.98 -12.38 1.49
N GLU A 113 16.10 -13.07 1.29
CA GLU A 113 17.10 -12.69 0.26
C GLU A 113 16.54 -12.84 -1.17
N SER A 114 15.45 -13.59 -1.35
CA SER A 114 14.74 -13.75 -2.63
C SER A 114 13.85 -12.55 -3.01
N LYS A 115 13.67 -11.56 -2.12
CA LYS A 115 12.86 -10.37 -2.42
C LYS A 115 13.54 -9.51 -3.49
N ILE A 116 12.73 -8.96 -4.42
CA ILE A 116 13.22 -8.09 -5.49
C ILE A 116 13.61 -6.71 -4.96
N THR A 117 12.85 -6.17 -4.00
CA THR A 117 13.15 -4.89 -3.37
C THR A 117 13.58 -5.10 -1.93
N PHE A 118 14.69 -4.46 -1.54
CA PHE A 118 15.23 -4.48 -0.18
C PHE A 118 15.34 -5.89 0.43
N PRO A 119 16.06 -6.86 -0.22
CA PRO A 119 16.33 -8.18 0.35
C PRO A 119 17.20 -8.08 1.59
N GLY A 120 17.00 -9.01 2.53
CA GLY A 120 17.86 -9.20 3.72
C GLY A 120 17.85 -8.05 4.72
N VAL A 121 16.96 -7.04 4.58
CA VAL A 121 16.87 -5.94 5.55
C VAL A 121 15.92 -6.29 6.70
N TRP A 122 16.25 -5.79 7.90
CA TRP A 122 15.37 -5.83 9.05
C TRP A 122 14.30 -4.74 8.97
N THR A 123 13.09 -5.07 9.42
CA THR A 123 11.94 -4.16 9.40
C THR A 123 10.93 -4.53 10.49
N ASN A 124 9.82 -3.79 10.58
CA ASN A 124 8.65 -4.13 11.40
C ASN A 124 7.98 -5.43 10.93
N ALA A 125 6.94 -5.87 11.62
CA ALA A 125 6.35 -7.20 11.45
C ALA A 125 5.90 -7.50 10.00
N CYS A 126 5.34 -6.51 9.29
CA CYS A 126 4.92 -6.67 7.90
C CYS A 126 4.81 -5.30 7.24
N CYS A 127 5.37 -5.16 6.03
CA CYS A 127 5.21 -4.00 5.17
C CYS A 127 4.79 -4.48 3.79
N SER A 128 3.66 -3.98 3.28
CA SER A 128 3.12 -4.41 2.00
C SER A 128 2.04 -3.43 1.50
N HIS A 129 1.27 -3.85 0.52
CA HIS A 129 0.36 -3.00 -0.23
C HIS A 129 -1.08 -3.51 -0.16
N PRO A 130 -2.07 -2.60 0.04
CA PRO A 130 -3.45 -2.85 -0.35
C PRO A 130 -3.54 -3.02 -1.86
N LEU A 131 -4.38 -3.95 -2.32
CA LEU A 131 -4.50 -4.30 -3.73
C LEU A 131 -5.84 -3.81 -4.30
N HIS A 132 -5.77 -3.25 -5.51
CA HIS A 132 -6.96 -2.87 -6.26
C HIS A 132 -7.72 -4.11 -6.76
N GLY A 133 -9.05 -4.09 -6.62
CA GLY A 133 -9.93 -5.15 -7.15
C GLY A 133 -9.97 -6.43 -6.32
N ARG A 134 -9.56 -6.39 -5.05
CA ARG A 134 -9.72 -7.49 -4.08
C ARG A 134 -11.13 -7.53 -3.48
N VAL A 135 -11.48 -8.70 -2.94
CA VAL A 135 -12.67 -8.90 -2.11
C VAL A 135 -12.25 -9.69 -0.87
N PRO A 136 -12.47 -9.15 0.33
CA PRO A 136 -13.02 -7.83 0.63
C PRO A 136 -12.21 -6.68 0.02
N ASP A 137 -12.86 -5.51 -0.19
CA ASP A 137 -12.22 -4.34 -0.80
C ASP A 137 -11.05 -3.84 0.07
N GLU A 138 -9.90 -3.64 -0.55
CA GLU A 138 -8.71 -3.09 0.09
C GLU A 138 -8.50 -1.59 -0.25
N VAL A 139 -9.43 -0.99 -1.01
CA VAL A 139 -9.40 0.44 -1.34
C VAL A 139 -10.09 1.26 -0.26
N ASP A 140 -9.31 1.94 0.57
CA ASP A 140 -9.85 2.88 1.55
C ASP A 140 -10.37 4.15 0.88
N ARG A 141 -11.48 4.69 1.40
CA ARG A 141 -12.10 5.96 0.99
C ARG A 141 -12.11 6.92 2.18
N GLU A 142 -12.06 8.21 1.89
CA GLU A 142 -11.96 9.26 2.91
C GLU A 142 -13.05 9.21 3.98
N ASP A 143 -14.26 8.78 3.61
CA ASP A 143 -15.45 8.72 4.47
C ASP A 143 -15.48 7.50 5.40
N GLN A 144 -14.69 6.48 5.14
CA GLN A 144 -14.75 5.20 5.86
C GLN A 144 -14.08 5.24 7.24
N GLY A 145 -13.10 6.12 7.45
CA GLY A 145 -12.34 6.18 8.70
C GLY A 145 -11.64 4.87 9.11
N GLY A 146 -10.59 4.94 9.90
CA GLY A 146 -9.93 3.75 10.46
C GLY A 146 -9.27 2.79 9.49
N MET A 147 -9.22 3.11 8.19
CA MET A 147 -8.52 2.39 7.12
C MET A 147 -8.88 0.89 7.05
N PRO A 148 -10.15 0.52 6.80
CA PRO A 148 -10.58 -0.88 6.74
C PRO A 148 -9.89 -1.67 5.63
N GLY A 149 -9.63 -1.06 4.46
CA GLY A 149 -8.97 -1.69 3.34
C GLY A 149 -7.53 -2.07 3.66
N ALA A 150 -6.76 -1.13 4.23
CA ALA A 150 -5.39 -1.40 4.68
C ALA A 150 -5.33 -2.51 5.74
N LYS A 151 -6.32 -2.58 6.66
CA LYS A 151 -6.41 -3.64 7.66
C LYS A 151 -6.74 -5.01 7.06
N HIS A 152 -7.58 -5.06 6.02
CA HIS A 152 -7.81 -6.30 5.26
C HIS A 152 -6.52 -6.77 4.60
N ALA A 153 -5.81 -5.88 3.93
CA ALA A 153 -4.52 -6.16 3.31
C ALA A 153 -3.47 -6.63 4.34
N ALA A 154 -3.41 -5.98 5.51
CA ALA A 154 -2.49 -6.35 6.59
C ALA A 154 -2.74 -7.78 7.06
N ARG A 155 -4.00 -8.18 7.33
CA ARG A 155 -4.34 -9.54 7.75
C ARG A 155 -3.97 -10.58 6.69
N ARG A 156 -4.26 -10.28 5.41
CA ARG A 156 -3.90 -11.13 4.28
C ARG A 156 -2.38 -11.36 4.21
N LYS A 157 -1.60 -10.30 4.38
CA LYS A 157 -0.13 -10.38 4.30
C LYS A 157 0.51 -10.99 5.55
N LEU A 158 -0.02 -10.74 6.74
CA LEU A 158 0.42 -11.42 7.97
C LEU A 158 0.22 -12.94 7.87
N LEU A 159 -0.89 -13.39 7.30
CA LEU A 159 -1.11 -14.81 7.01
C LEU A 159 -0.12 -15.33 5.95
N HIS A 160 0.09 -14.58 4.87
CA HIS A 160 0.95 -14.99 3.77
C HIS A 160 2.45 -15.02 4.13
N GLU A 161 2.93 -14.01 4.86
CA GLU A 161 4.36 -13.85 5.18
C GLU A 161 4.78 -14.59 6.46
N LEU A 162 3.93 -14.54 7.48
CA LEU A 162 4.24 -15.04 8.83
C LEU A 162 3.38 -16.23 9.26
N GLY A 163 2.40 -16.63 8.43
CA GLY A 163 1.47 -17.71 8.76
C GLY A 163 0.54 -17.39 9.94
N ILE A 164 0.42 -16.12 10.35
CA ILE A 164 -0.42 -15.72 11.48
C ILE A 164 -1.89 -15.94 11.12
N PRO A 165 -2.62 -16.79 11.87
CA PRO A 165 -4.04 -17.01 11.65
C PRO A 165 -4.84 -15.71 11.81
N PRO A 166 -5.75 -15.37 10.87
CA PRO A 166 -6.51 -14.12 10.92
C PRO A 166 -7.36 -13.93 12.18
N GLU A 167 -7.75 -15.02 12.85
CA GLU A 167 -8.46 -14.98 14.12
C GLU A 167 -7.61 -14.52 15.31
N GLN A 168 -6.28 -14.62 15.21
CA GLN A 168 -5.37 -14.12 16.24
C GLN A 168 -5.12 -12.60 16.13
N VAL A 169 -5.41 -12.04 14.95
CA VAL A 169 -5.29 -10.61 14.67
C VAL A 169 -6.58 -10.12 14.01
N PRO A 170 -7.71 -10.09 14.74
CA PRO A 170 -8.99 -9.66 14.18
C PRO A 170 -8.92 -8.20 13.74
N HIS A 171 -9.66 -7.88 12.69
CA HIS A 171 -9.68 -6.55 12.07
C HIS A 171 -9.91 -5.40 13.08
N ALA A 172 -10.73 -5.65 14.11
CA ALA A 172 -11.04 -4.67 15.14
C ALA A 172 -9.86 -4.33 16.06
N ASP A 173 -8.83 -5.17 16.13
CA ASP A 173 -7.68 -4.97 17.02
C ASP A 173 -6.60 -4.07 16.40
N PHE A 174 -6.63 -3.90 15.08
CA PHE A 174 -5.72 -2.97 14.44
C PHE A 174 -6.10 -1.52 14.74
N ARG A 175 -5.10 -0.72 15.08
CA ARG A 175 -5.19 0.74 15.23
C ARG A 175 -4.45 1.40 14.09
N TYR A 176 -5.16 2.15 13.26
CA TYR A 176 -4.53 3.10 12.36
C TYR A 176 -4.02 4.27 13.20
N LEU A 177 -2.78 4.68 13.00
CA LEU A 177 -2.17 5.78 13.74
C LEU A 177 -1.94 7.00 12.85
N LYS A 178 -1.19 6.83 11.75
CA LYS A 178 -0.75 7.95 10.93
C LYS A 178 -0.41 7.47 9.52
N ARG A 179 -0.37 8.41 8.56
CA ARG A 179 0.14 8.20 7.21
C ARG A 179 1.51 8.82 7.06
N PHE A 180 2.39 8.10 6.34
CA PHE A 180 3.71 8.58 5.97
C PHE A 180 3.82 8.56 4.45
N ARG A 181 4.21 9.69 3.87
CA ARG A 181 4.62 9.75 2.48
C ARG A 181 6.13 9.72 2.42
N TYR A 182 6.69 8.72 1.77
CA TYR A 182 8.13 8.60 1.60
C TYR A 182 8.46 7.96 0.26
N TRP A 183 9.69 8.10 -0.16
CA TRP A 183 10.29 7.28 -1.19
C TRP A 183 11.67 6.82 -0.74
N ALA A 184 12.10 5.65 -1.23
CA ALA A 184 13.41 5.10 -0.94
C ALA A 184 13.87 4.24 -2.12
N ALA A 185 15.03 4.55 -2.67
CA ALA A 185 15.67 3.73 -3.67
C ALA A 185 16.43 2.59 -2.99
N ASP A 186 16.41 1.39 -3.56
CA ASP A 186 17.14 0.25 -3.02
C ASP A 186 18.65 0.32 -3.37
N THR A 187 19.29 1.37 -2.89
CA THR A 187 20.73 1.59 -3.08
C THR A 187 21.58 0.59 -2.31
N LEU A 188 21.02 -0.02 -1.27
CA LEU A 188 21.68 -1.05 -0.47
C LEU A 188 21.95 -2.33 -1.28
N THR A 189 21.04 -2.67 -2.19
CA THR A 189 21.15 -3.88 -3.01
C THR A 189 21.77 -3.61 -4.36
N TYR A 190 21.37 -2.53 -5.04
CA TYR A 190 21.70 -2.27 -6.44
C TYR A 190 22.61 -1.06 -6.66
N GLY A 191 23.01 -0.38 -5.59
CA GLY A 191 23.83 0.83 -5.68
C GLY A 191 23.03 2.10 -6.07
N PRO A 192 23.73 3.25 -6.25
CA PRO A 192 23.07 4.56 -6.39
C PRO A 192 22.11 4.71 -7.57
N GLN A 193 22.32 3.96 -8.66
CA GLN A 193 21.48 3.97 -9.87
C GLN A 193 20.52 2.78 -9.92
N THR A 194 20.02 2.37 -8.77
CA THR A 194 19.07 1.25 -8.66
C THR A 194 17.84 1.43 -9.54
N PRO A 195 17.39 0.38 -10.26
CA PRO A 195 16.12 0.41 -10.97
C PRO A 195 14.90 0.17 -10.07
N TRP A 196 15.12 -0.06 -8.76
CA TRP A 196 14.09 -0.47 -7.83
C TRP A 196 14.02 0.44 -6.60
N GLY A 197 12.80 0.66 -6.12
CA GLY A 197 12.57 1.41 -4.89
C GLY A 197 11.09 1.41 -4.49
N GLU A 198 10.79 2.14 -3.44
CA GLU A 198 9.46 2.32 -2.88
C GLU A 198 9.10 3.82 -2.94
N HIS A 199 7.87 4.16 -3.36
CA HIS A 199 7.30 5.49 -3.23
C HIS A 199 5.88 5.36 -2.70
N GLU A 200 5.73 5.54 -1.41
CA GLU A 200 4.55 5.06 -0.70
C GLU A 200 3.81 6.15 0.07
N MET A 201 2.50 5.98 0.09
CA MET A 201 1.59 6.51 1.09
C MET A 201 1.32 5.39 2.10
N ASP A 202 2.17 5.30 3.11
CA ASP A 202 2.24 4.18 4.07
C ASP A 202 1.36 4.43 5.30
N TYR A 203 0.45 3.51 5.58
CA TYR A 203 -0.46 3.53 6.72
C TYR A 203 0.15 2.76 7.89
N ALA A 204 0.59 3.47 8.93
CA ALA A 204 1.06 2.84 10.15
C ALA A 204 -0.10 2.21 10.91
N LEU A 205 -0.05 0.88 11.03
CA LEU A 205 -1.02 0.06 11.74
C LEU A 205 -0.37 -0.59 12.96
N LEU A 206 -1.00 -0.41 14.11
CA LEU A 206 -0.56 -1.00 15.37
C LEU A 206 -1.50 -2.13 15.78
N VAL A 207 -0.94 -3.24 16.27
CA VAL A 207 -1.70 -4.35 16.83
C VAL A 207 -0.92 -5.00 17.98
N GLN A 208 -1.63 -5.43 19.03
CA GLN A 208 -1.03 -6.21 20.12
C GLN A 208 -1.73 -7.57 20.21
N ALA A 209 -0.95 -8.63 20.02
CA ALA A 209 -1.43 -10.01 20.11
C ALA A 209 -0.26 -10.97 20.35
N ASP A 210 -0.49 -12.03 21.11
CA ASP A 210 0.37 -13.21 21.06
C ASP A 210 -0.07 -14.05 19.87
N VAL A 211 0.87 -14.40 18.99
CA VAL A 211 0.56 -15.04 17.72
C VAL A 211 1.42 -16.27 17.47
N ASP A 212 0.85 -17.24 16.78
CA ASP A 212 1.58 -18.38 16.24
C ASP A 212 2.25 -17.97 14.92
N LEU A 213 3.48 -18.41 14.70
CA LEU A 213 4.27 -18.07 13.53
C LEU A 213 4.57 -19.32 12.70
N ALA A 214 4.33 -19.22 11.38
CA ALA A 214 4.73 -20.22 10.38
C ALA A 214 5.28 -19.45 9.17
N LEU A 215 6.58 -19.16 9.19
CA LEU A 215 7.21 -18.26 8.21
C LEU A 215 7.15 -18.81 6.79
N ASN A 216 6.79 -17.95 5.85
CA ASN A 216 7.00 -18.20 4.43
C ASN A 216 8.44 -17.84 4.05
N PRO A 217 9.31 -18.82 3.70
CA PRO A 217 10.73 -18.56 3.45
C PRO A 217 10.98 -17.71 2.20
N ASP A 218 10.00 -17.59 1.29
CA ASP A 218 10.10 -16.68 0.14
C ASP A 218 9.84 -15.22 0.50
N GLU A 219 9.37 -14.95 1.72
CA GLU A 219 9.03 -13.61 2.20
C GLU A 219 9.88 -13.18 3.39
N VAL A 220 10.14 -14.07 4.35
CA VAL A 220 10.80 -13.77 5.63
C VAL A 220 11.80 -14.85 6.01
N ASP A 221 13.05 -14.45 6.24
CA ASP A 221 14.13 -15.35 6.67
C ASP A 221 14.20 -15.53 8.18
N GLU A 222 13.95 -14.46 8.94
CA GLU A 222 14.15 -14.45 10.39
C GLU A 222 13.13 -13.51 11.06
N VAL A 223 12.77 -13.85 12.29
CA VAL A 223 11.94 -13.01 13.16
C VAL A 223 12.55 -12.86 14.53
N ARG A 224 12.30 -11.73 15.20
CA ARG A 224 12.69 -11.50 16.59
C ARG A 224 11.63 -10.67 17.31
N TYR A 225 11.30 -11.10 18.52
CA TYR A 225 10.63 -10.23 19.49
C TYR A 225 11.68 -9.48 20.30
N VAL A 226 11.60 -8.16 20.29
CA VAL A 226 12.58 -7.30 20.97
C VAL A 226 11.91 -6.29 21.89
N THR A 227 12.59 -5.95 22.98
CA THR A 227 12.30 -4.77 23.79
C THR A 227 12.85 -3.51 23.10
N SER A 228 12.43 -2.33 23.56
CA SER A 228 12.93 -1.08 23.02
C SER A 228 14.44 -0.91 23.18
N ASP A 229 15.01 -1.40 24.29
CA ASP A 229 16.45 -1.33 24.55
C ASP A 229 17.23 -2.29 23.66
N GLU A 230 16.71 -3.50 23.44
CA GLU A 230 17.29 -4.45 22.49
C GLU A 230 17.27 -3.90 21.05
N LEU A 231 16.15 -3.28 20.62
CA LEU A 231 16.12 -2.62 19.32
C LEU A 231 17.15 -1.49 19.21
N ARG A 232 17.27 -0.64 20.24
CA ARG A 232 18.30 0.42 20.29
C ARG A 232 19.72 -0.16 20.20
N ALA A 233 19.96 -1.31 20.82
CA ALA A 233 21.25 -2.02 20.70
C ALA A 233 21.44 -2.53 19.27
N MET A 234 20.46 -3.20 18.69
CA MET A 234 20.49 -3.71 17.30
C MET A 234 20.72 -2.61 16.26
N LEU A 235 20.17 -1.42 16.47
CA LEU A 235 20.35 -0.27 15.57
C LEU A 235 21.79 0.27 15.58
N ARG A 236 22.56 0.00 16.63
CA ARG A 236 24.00 0.37 16.72
C ARG A 236 24.96 -0.70 16.22
N GLU A 237 24.46 -1.89 15.87
CA GLU A 237 25.32 -2.98 15.36
C GLU A 237 25.78 -2.66 13.93
N ASP A 238 27.07 -2.67 13.72
CA ASP A 238 27.69 -2.50 12.39
C ASP A 238 27.25 -3.62 11.44
N GLY A 239 27.02 -3.26 10.18
CA GLY A 239 26.68 -4.19 9.11
C GLY A 239 25.23 -4.69 9.11
N ARG A 240 24.40 -4.35 10.10
CA ARG A 240 22.98 -4.67 10.09
C ARG A 240 22.23 -3.69 9.19
N ARG A 241 21.55 -4.24 8.19
CA ARG A 241 20.77 -3.44 7.23
C ARG A 241 19.33 -3.28 7.73
N TRP A 242 18.80 -2.07 7.66
CA TRP A 242 17.43 -1.72 8.06
C TRP A 242 16.67 -1.11 6.89
N SER A 243 15.38 -1.38 6.83
CA SER A 243 14.53 -0.73 5.85
C SER A 243 14.39 0.78 6.12
N PRO A 244 14.48 1.63 5.08
CA PRO A 244 14.38 3.09 5.26
C PRO A 244 13.05 3.53 5.89
N TRP A 245 11.94 2.89 5.53
CA TRP A 245 10.63 3.20 6.08
C TRP A 245 10.54 2.90 7.57
N PHE A 246 11.06 1.74 8.02
CA PHE A 246 11.07 1.39 9.43
C PHE A 246 11.79 2.46 10.26
N LEU A 247 12.99 2.84 9.83
CA LEU A 247 13.78 3.86 10.52
C LEU A 247 13.03 5.21 10.53
N GLY A 248 12.51 5.65 9.38
CA GLY A 248 11.78 6.90 9.25
C GLY A 248 10.51 6.97 10.09
N ILE A 249 9.75 5.89 10.16
CA ILE A 249 8.53 5.80 10.98
C ILE A 249 8.88 5.75 12.47
N MET A 250 9.89 4.96 12.86
CA MET A 250 10.32 4.88 14.26
C MET A 250 10.72 6.24 14.80
N GLU A 251 11.47 7.03 14.02
CA GLU A 251 11.89 8.37 14.41
C GLU A 251 10.72 9.36 14.53
N ARG A 252 9.70 9.23 13.67
CA ARG A 252 8.57 10.19 13.58
C ARG A 252 7.32 9.78 14.37
N GLY A 253 7.43 8.75 15.19
CA GLY A 253 6.32 8.32 16.04
C GLY A 253 6.50 6.96 16.69
N GLY A 254 7.19 6.02 16.05
CA GLY A 254 7.29 4.64 16.53
C GLY A 254 7.80 4.52 17.97
N TRP A 255 8.84 5.26 18.34
CA TRP A 255 9.36 5.27 19.71
C TRP A 255 8.35 5.83 20.73
N GLU A 256 7.61 6.87 20.34
CA GLU A 256 6.59 7.48 21.20
C GLU A 256 5.39 6.55 21.38
N TRP A 257 4.93 5.90 20.29
CA TRP A 257 3.86 4.92 20.35
C TRP A 257 4.23 3.74 21.26
N TRP A 258 5.45 3.23 21.11
CA TRP A 258 5.93 2.13 21.93
C TRP A 258 6.03 2.50 23.42
N ALA A 259 6.58 3.67 23.72
CA ALA A 259 6.67 4.16 25.10
C ALA A 259 5.29 4.40 25.74
N ASN A 260 4.23 4.55 24.93
CA ASN A 260 2.85 4.79 25.36
C ASN A 260 1.90 3.75 24.73
N LEU A 261 2.28 2.49 24.71
CA LEU A 261 1.60 1.45 23.94
C LEU A 261 0.11 1.33 24.27
N ASP A 262 -0.27 1.35 25.53
CA ASP A 262 -1.68 1.31 25.97
C ASP A 262 -2.49 2.46 25.39
N GLU A 263 -1.92 3.65 25.32
CA GLU A 263 -2.57 4.82 24.73
C GLU A 263 -2.65 4.73 23.22
N ALA A 264 -1.59 4.24 22.56
CA ALA A 264 -1.54 4.05 21.12
C ALA A 264 -2.55 2.98 20.63
N LEU A 265 -2.88 2.02 21.48
CA LEU A 265 -3.87 0.99 21.23
C LEU A 265 -5.32 1.46 21.46
N ARG A 266 -5.55 2.64 22.03
CA ARG A 266 -6.92 3.15 22.24
C ARG A 266 -7.58 3.56 20.93
N PRO A 267 -8.83 3.16 20.69
CA PRO A 267 -9.59 3.69 19.57
C PRO A 267 -9.69 5.21 19.66
N ASN A 268 -9.41 5.91 18.57
CA ASN A 268 -9.44 7.38 18.50
C ASN A 268 -8.55 8.09 19.55
N GLY A 269 -7.47 7.43 19.98
CA GLY A 269 -6.48 8.00 20.88
C GLY A 269 -5.71 9.18 20.24
N ARG A 270 -4.91 9.90 21.04
CA ARG A 270 -4.14 11.10 20.59
C ARG A 270 -3.15 10.81 19.46
N PHE A 271 -2.78 9.55 19.25
CA PHE A 271 -1.85 9.14 18.21
C PHE A 271 -2.50 8.92 16.84
N VAL A 272 -3.85 8.91 16.78
CA VAL A 272 -4.57 8.86 15.52
C VAL A 272 -4.53 10.23 14.86
N GLN A 273 -3.69 10.39 13.84
CA GLN A 273 -3.44 11.64 13.14
C GLN A 273 -3.88 11.53 11.68
N ARG A 274 -4.48 12.60 11.15
CA ARG A 274 -4.90 12.67 9.76
C ARG A 274 -3.85 13.29 8.85
N GLU A 275 -2.96 14.08 9.42
CA GLU A 275 -1.86 14.72 8.70
C GLU A 275 -0.93 13.66 8.11
N ILE A 276 -0.42 13.95 6.92
CA ILE A 276 0.58 13.14 6.24
C ILE A 276 1.95 13.66 6.64
N ALA A 277 2.73 12.84 7.33
CA ALA A 277 4.14 13.14 7.55
C ALA A 277 4.96 12.68 6.34
N SER A 278 5.96 13.45 5.95
CA SER A 278 6.80 13.10 4.81
C SER A 278 8.26 12.98 5.20
N PHE A 279 9.00 12.08 4.54
CA PHE A 279 10.44 11.99 4.66
C PHE A 279 11.08 11.52 3.34
N GLU A 280 12.34 11.89 3.13
CA GLU A 280 13.12 11.58 1.94
C GLU A 280 14.33 10.70 2.26
N PRO A 281 14.85 9.97 1.25
CA PRO A 281 16.04 9.19 1.39
C PRO A 281 17.31 10.06 1.49
N PRO A 282 18.47 9.42 1.76
CA PRO A 282 19.77 10.08 1.73
C PRO A 282 20.08 10.78 0.40
N ASP A 283 20.91 11.82 0.47
CA ASP A 283 21.31 12.67 -0.68
C ASP A 283 21.97 11.92 -1.85
N GLU A 284 22.58 10.77 -1.62
CA GLU A 284 23.28 9.99 -2.62
C GLU A 284 22.40 9.60 -3.82
N HIS A 285 21.16 9.18 -3.54
CA HIS A 285 20.22 8.87 -4.61
C HIS A 285 19.73 10.13 -5.32
N VAL A 286 19.45 11.18 -4.57
CA VAL A 286 19.07 12.49 -5.12
C VAL A 286 20.12 12.98 -6.11
N ALA A 287 21.40 12.86 -5.75
CA ALA A 287 22.52 13.23 -6.60
C ALA A 287 22.63 12.32 -7.85
N ALA A 288 22.44 11.00 -7.70
CA ALA A 288 22.56 10.04 -8.78
C ALA A 288 21.59 10.28 -9.94
N TYR A 289 20.38 10.78 -9.62
CA TYR A 289 19.34 11.09 -10.61
C TYR A 289 19.19 12.59 -10.86
N ASN A 290 20.07 13.44 -10.33
CA ASN A 290 19.99 14.89 -10.43
C ASN A 290 18.59 15.42 -10.08
N LEU A 291 17.98 14.87 -9.03
CA LEU A 291 16.63 15.22 -8.61
C LEU A 291 16.64 16.64 -8.00
N PRO A 292 15.61 17.46 -8.27
CA PRO A 292 15.48 18.71 -7.55
C PRO A 292 15.32 18.41 -6.05
N SER A 293 16.07 19.12 -5.23
CA SER A 293 15.91 19.13 -3.79
C SER A 293 14.49 19.62 -3.47
N HIS A 294 13.59 18.72 -3.15
CA HIS A 294 12.30 19.07 -2.58
C HIS A 294 12.45 19.10 -1.06
N ASN A 295 11.89 20.13 -0.43
CA ASN A 295 11.76 20.24 1.02
C ASN A 295 10.76 19.24 1.60
N LEU A 296 10.88 17.97 1.24
CA LEU A 296 10.30 16.91 2.04
C LEU A 296 11.21 16.78 3.26
N ASP A 297 10.62 16.67 4.42
CA ASP A 297 11.32 16.67 5.71
C ASP A 297 12.56 15.76 5.69
N THR A 298 13.73 16.35 5.86
CA THR A 298 15.04 15.73 5.68
C THR A 298 15.46 14.81 6.84
N GLY A 299 14.53 14.40 7.69
CA GLY A 299 14.82 13.58 8.87
C GLY A 299 15.58 12.28 8.61
N VAL A 300 15.56 11.75 7.37
CA VAL A 300 16.39 10.58 7.02
C VAL A 300 17.89 10.92 7.00
N LYS A 301 18.28 12.18 6.79
CA LYS A 301 19.69 12.61 6.91
C LYS A 301 20.25 12.38 8.33
N GLN A 302 19.42 12.55 9.35
CA GLN A 302 19.83 12.33 10.74
C GLN A 302 20.05 10.85 11.06
N LEU A 303 19.36 9.94 10.38
CA LEU A 303 19.54 8.50 10.57
C LEU A 303 20.87 7.99 10.01
N ALA A 304 21.30 8.53 8.87
CA ALA A 304 22.61 8.20 8.27
C ALA A 304 23.79 8.78 9.10
N VAL A 305 23.60 9.96 9.70
CA VAL A 305 24.63 10.66 10.51
C VAL A 305 24.77 10.08 11.91
N ALA A 306 23.68 9.55 12.50
CA ALA A 306 23.72 8.91 13.83
C ALA A 306 24.59 7.65 13.87
N HIS A 307 24.87 7.04 12.69
CA HIS A 307 25.82 5.93 12.60
C HIS A 307 27.29 6.34 12.43
N SER A 308 27.58 7.63 12.20
CA SER A 308 28.94 8.09 11.90
C SER A 308 29.58 9.03 12.96
N THR A 309 28.90 9.41 14.04
CA THR A 309 29.36 10.46 14.94
C THR A 309 29.51 10.12 16.43
N GLU A 310 29.46 8.84 16.81
CA GLU A 310 29.93 8.42 18.14
C GLU A 310 31.07 7.44 18.04
N VAL A 311 32.20 7.90 17.49
CA VAL A 311 33.54 7.35 17.76
C VAL A 311 34.42 8.52 18.15
N CYS A 312 34.40 8.85 19.40
CA CYS A 312 35.50 9.44 20.17
C CYS A 312 35.37 8.99 21.61
#